data_62bcc6e5fe0d4d68f637ff13ae378268
#
_entry.id   62bcc6e5fe0d4d68f637ff13ae378268
#
_cell.length_a   1.000
_cell.length_b   1.000
_cell.length_c   1.000
_cell.angle_alpha   90.00
_cell.angle_beta   90.00
_cell.angle_gamma   90.00
#
_symmetry.space_group_name_H-M   'P 1'
#
loop_
_entity.id
_entity.type
_entity.pdbx_description
1 polymer ?
#
loop_
_entity_poly.entity_id
_entity_poly.type
_entity_poly.pdbx_seq_one_letter_code
_entity_poly.pdbx_strand_id
1 'polypeptide(L)'
;MLFRSVGSSLGSASIIVIDDTVDIAWVEAKITDFFEHESCGKCTPCRDGTYWMKHIFERVMDDSAKPYEIDLLHSVGMGIQGKCLCALGEIGRAHV
;
A
#
# COMPACT_ATOMS: atom_id res chain seq x y z
N MET A 1 -2.14 -16.08 -19.57
CA MET A 1 -2.84 -16.32 -18.31
C MET A 1 -4.00 -15.36 -18.18
N LEU A 2 -5.14 -15.85 -17.71
CA LEU A 2 -6.38 -15.08 -17.68
C LEU A 2 -6.25 -13.79 -16.86
N PHE A 3 -5.64 -13.86 -15.68
CA PHE A 3 -5.50 -12.68 -14.81
C PHE A 3 -4.66 -11.59 -15.44
N ARG A 4 -3.60 -11.93 -16.15
CA ARG A 4 -2.76 -10.95 -16.83
C ARG A 4 -3.47 -10.28 -18.00
N SER A 5 -4.36 -10.99 -18.69
CA SER A 5 -5.07 -10.44 -19.84
C SER A 5 -6.05 -9.33 -19.45
N VAL A 6 -6.46 -9.28 -18.18
CA VAL A 6 -7.32 -8.21 -17.65
C VAL A 6 -6.54 -7.17 -16.84
N GLY A 7 -5.21 -7.18 -16.92
CA GLY A 7 -4.37 -6.20 -16.24
C GLY A 7 -4.11 -6.51 -14.76
N SER A 8 -4.25 -7.78 -14.36
CA SER A 8 -4.04 -8.22 -12.98
C SER A 8 -3.13 -9.43 -12.93
N SER A 9 -2.85 -9.91 -11.73
CA SER A 9 -2.08 -11.13 -11.52
C SER A 9 -2.63 -11.88 -10.32
N LEU A 10 -2.41 -13.20 -10.29
CA LEU A 10 -2.89 -14.05 -9.20
C LEU A 10 -2.08 -13.84 -7.91
N GLY A 11 -0.82 -13.44 -8.02
CA GLY A 11 0.07 -13.26 -6.88
C GLY A 11 0.21 -14.55 -6.07
N SER A 12 -0.05 -14.47 -4.77
CA SER A 12 0.00 -15.63 -3.85
C SER A 12 -1.30 -16.44 -3.83
N ALA A 13 -2.20 -16.19 -4.79
CA ALA A 13 -3.52 -16.82 -4.89
C ALA A 13 -4.50 -16.43 -3.79
N SER A 14 -4.25 -15.32 -3.10
CA SER A 14 -5.20 -14.76 -2.14
C SER A 14 -6.23 -13.91 -2.88
N ILE A 15 -7.50 -14.13 -2.59
CA ILE A 15 -8.60 -13.37 -3.19
C ILE A 15 -9.46 -12.82 -2.06
N ILE A 16 -9.64 -11.50 -2.05
CA ILE A 16 -10.48 -10.81 -1.07
C ILE A 16 -11.64 -10.19 -1.82
N VAL A 17 -12.86 -10.59 -1.45
CA VAL A 17 -14.08 -10.04 -2.05
C VAL A 17 -14.63 -8.96 -1.14
N ILE A 18 -14.84 -7.77 -1.69
CA ILE A 18 -15.31 -6.60 -0.95
C ILE A 18 -16.55 -6.05 -1.66
N ASP A 19 -17.60 -5.78 -0.91
CA ASP A 19 -18.80 -5.14 -1.44
C ASP A 19 -18.83 -3.64 -1.14
N ASP A 20 -19.91 -2.97 -1.51
CA ASP A 20 -20.03 -1.53 -1.35
C ASP A 20 -20.35 -1.08 0.07
N THR A 21 -20.55 -2.02 1.01
CA THR A 21 -20.72 -1.68 2.43
C THR A 21 -19.40 -1.44 3.14
N VAL A 22 -18.26 -1.76 2.50
CA VAL A 22 -16.94 -1.65 3.09
C VAL A 22 -16.27 -0.34 2.63
N ASP A 23 -15.68 0.38 3.56
CA ASP A 23 -14.91 1.57 3.26
C ASP A 23 -13.53 1.15 2.70
N ILE A 24 -13.30 1.47 1.43
CA ILE A 24 -12.03 1.13 0.76
C ILE A 24 -10.84 1.80 1.43
N ALA A 25 -10.99 3.03 1.91
CA ALA A 25 -9.90 3.71 2.63
C ALA A 25 -9.50 2.95 3.89
N TRP A 26 -10.47 2.39 4.61
CA TRP A 26 -10.21 1.55 5.77
C TRP A 26 -9.43 0.28 5.39
N VAL A 27 -9.83 -0.37 4.30
CA VAL A 27 -9.14 -1.58 3.80
C VAL A 27 -7.70 -1.25 3.45
N GLU A 28 -7.48 -0.17 2.71
CA GLU A 28 -6.11 0.26 2.33
C GLU A 28 -5.27 0.59 3.56
N ALA A 29 -5.87 1.24 4.56
CA ALA A 29 -5.16 1.55 5.80
C ALA A 29 -4.74 0.27 6.52
N LYS A 30 -5.60 -0.76 6.55
CA LYS A 30 -5.29 -2.03 7.19
C LYS A 30 -4.20 -2.80 6.43
N ILE A 31 -4.26 -2.82 5.12
CA ILE A 31 -3.25 -3.48 4.28
C ILE A 31 -1.90 -2.79 4.47
N THR A 32 -1.87 -1.48 4.45
CA THR A 32 -0.64 -0.72 4.63
C THR A 32 -0.04 -0.93 6.03
N ASP A 33 -0.88 -0.96 7.05
CA ASP A 33 -0.44 -1.27 8.42
C ASP A 33 0.20 -2.65 8.49
N PHE A 34 -0.40 -3.64 7.83
CA PHE A 34 0.14 -4.99 7.75
C PHE A 34 1.54 -5.00 7.12
N PHE A 35 1.69 -4.35 5.95
CA PHE A 35 2.99 -4.33 5.26
C PHE A 35 4.05 -3.55 6.04
N GLU A 36 3.67 -2.48 6.72
CA GLU A 36 4.58 -1.76 7.60
C GLU A 36 5.06 -2.66 8.74
N HIS A 37 4.13 -3.37 9.37
CA HIS A 37 4.46 -4.28 10.47
C HIS A 37 5.38 -5.42 10.03
N GLU A 38 5.16 -5.97 8.82
CA GLU A 38 5.91 -7.09 8.29
C GLU A 38 7.25 -6.68 7.64
N SER A 39 7.51 -5.38 7.48
CA SER A 39 8.78 -4.92 6.97
C SER A 39 9.91 -5.33 7.89
N CYS A 40 10.96 -5.93 7.33
CA CYS A 40 12.12 -6.34 8.11
C CYS A 40 13.02 -5.16 8.51
N GLY A 41 12.80 -3.98 7.91
CA GLY A 41 13.55 -2.77 8.19
C GLY A 41 14.92 -2.70 7.54
N LYS A 42 15.25 -3.63 6.64
CA LYS A 42 16.59 -3.69 6.05
C LYS A 42 16.86 -2.55 5.08
N CYS A 43 15.94 -2.26 4.17
CA CYS A 43 16.17 -1.21 3.16
C CYS A 43 15.28 0.01 3.41
N THR A 44 15.85 1.17 3.17
CA THR A 44 15.19 2.46 3.45
C THR A 44 13.85 2.62 2.73
N PRO A 45 13.72 2.30 1.42
CA PRO A 45 12.44 2.52 0.73
C PRO A 45 11.28 1.78 1.37
N CYS A 46 11.46 0.53 1.76
CA CYS A 46 10.41 -0.25 2.42
C CYS A 46 10.20 0.21 3.87
N ARG A 47 11.28 0.31 4.64
CA ARG A 47 11.20 0.66 6.07
C ARG A 47 10.51 2.00 6.28
N ASP A 48 10.99 3.03 5.59
CA ASP A 48 10.48 4.38 5.79
C ASP A 48 9.24 4.66 4.93
N GLY A 49 9.20 4.14 3.72
CA GLY A 49 8.08 4.37 2.80
C GLY A 49 6.78 3.77 3.31
N THR A 50 6.79 2.53 3.77
CA THR A 50 5.57 1.91 4.31
C THR A 50 5.12 2.59 5.60
N TYR A 51 6.06 3.05 6.42
CA TYR A 51 5.76 3.81 7.63
C TYR A 51 5.06 5.13 7.29
N TRP A 52 5.57 5.88 6.31
CA TRP A 52 4.96 7.14 5.90
C TRP A 52 3.57 6.92 5.29
N MET A 53 3.41 5.89 4.46
CA MET A 53 2.10 5.56 3.87
C MET A 53 1.09 5.22 4.95
N LYS A 54 1.48 4.44 5.95
CA LYS A 54 0.62 4.11 7.10
C LYS A 54 0.12 5.37 7.80
N HIS A 55 1.01 6.32 8.09
CA HIS A 55 0.63 7.55 8.77
C HIS A 55 -0.27 8.44 7.92
N ILE A 56 -0.06 8.48 6.60
CA ILE A 56 -0.95 9.22 5.71
C ILE A 56 -2.36 8.61 5.75
N PHE A 57 -2.48 7.29 5.70
CA PHE A 57 -3.78 6.63 5.80
C PHE A 57 -4.44 6.85 7.16
N GLU A 58 -3.68 6.87 8.24
CA GLU A 58 -4.22 7.19 9.56
C GLU A 58 -4.85 8.59 9.58
N ARG A 59 -4.18 9.58 8.97
CA ARG A 59 -4.74 10.92 8.87
C ARG A 59 -5.97 10.98 7.97
N VAL A 60 -6.00 10.22 6.89
CA VAL A 60 -7.18 10.12 6.03
C VAL A 60 -8.37 9.57 6.82
N MET A 61 -8.15 8.53 7.61
CA MET A 61 -9.22 7.92 8.43
C MET A 61 -9.73 8.85 9.53
N ASP A 62 -8.86 9.72 10.05
CA ASP A 62 -9.22 10.70 11.08
C ASP A 62 -9.75 12.02 10.52
N ASP A 63 -9.94 12.11 9.21
CA ASP A 63 -10.34 13.34 8.50
C ASP A 63 -9.39 14.53 8.73
N SER A 64 -8.16 14.27 9.13
CA SER A 64 -7.17 15.31 9.36
C SER A 64 -6.22 15.50 8.18
N ALA A 65 -6.35 14.68 7.13
CA ALA A 65 -5.50 14.77 5.94
C ALA A 65 -5.85 16.00 5.12
N LYS A 66 -4.81 16.64 4.58
CA LYS A 66 -4.97 17.76 3.66
C LYS A 66 -4.96 17.23 2.22
N PRO A 67 -5.56 17.97 1.26
CA PRO A 67 -5.62 17.48 -0.14
C PRO A 67 -4.27 17.11 -0.74
N TYR A 68 -3.18 17.82 -0.41
CA TYR A 68 -1.86 17.52 -0.95
C TYR A 68 -1.30 16.17 -0.43
N GLU A 69 -1.82 15.64 0.67
CA GLU A 69 -1.32 14.38 1.23
C GLU A 69 -1.67 13.18 0.37
N ILE A 70 -2.71 13.26 -0.45
CA ILE A 70 -3.03 12.23 -1.43
C ILE A 70 -1.93 12.17 -2.50
N ASP A 71 -1.49 13.32 -2.99
CA ASP A 71 -0.37 13.39 -3.94
C ASP A 71 0.93 12.94 -3.29
N LEU A 72 1.13 13.26 -2.02
CA LEU A 72 2.28 12.79 -1.25
C LEU A 72 2.29 11.26 -1.14
N LEU A 73 1.13 10.65 -0.91
CA LEU A 73 1.00 9.20 -0.87
C LEU A 73 1.48 8.56 -2.17
N HIS A 74 1.07 9.12 -3.31
CA HIS A 74 1.53 8.65 -4.62
C HIS A 74 3.05 8.80 -4.76
N SER A 75 3.60 9.93 -4.36
CA SER A 75 5.04 10.20 -4.42
C SER A 75 5.84 9.20 -3.56
N VAL A 76 5.35 8.89 -2.37
CA VAL A 76 5.98 7.89 -1.49
C VAL A 76 5.95 6.51 -2.16
N GLY A 77 4.82 6.13 -2.74
CA GLY A 77 4.70 4.86 -3.47
C GLY A 77 5.69 4.76 -4.63
N MET A 78 5.84 5.84 -5.39
CA MET A 78 6.82 5.87 -6.48
C MET A 78 8.25 5.81 -5.96
N GLY A 79 8.52 6.34 -4.78
CA GLY A 79 9.82 6.23 -4.14
C GLY A 79 10.19 4.81 -3.70
N ILE A 80 9.18 3.97 -3.46
CA ILE A 80 9.38 2.56 -3.11
C ILE A 80 9.61 1.70 -4.36
N GLN A 81 8.93 2.02 -5.44
CA GLN A 81 8.91 1.20 -6.65
C GLN A 81 10.31 0.98 -7.23
N GLY A 82 10.70 -0.28 -7.39
CA GLY A 82 11.97 -0.66 -7.99
C GLY A 82 13.20 -0.41 -7.12
N LYS A 83 13.02 -0.01 -5.85
CA LYS A 83 14.13 0.39 -4.99
C LYS A 83 14.31 -0.50 -3.76
N CYS A 84 13.40 -1.43 -3.55
CA CYS A 84 13.49 -2.37 -2.43
C CYS A 84 14.35 -3.58 -2.79
N LEU A 85 14.99 -4.18 -1.79
CA LEU A 85 15.82 -5.37 -1.99
C LEU A 85 14.98 -6.62 -2.20
N CYS A 86 13.73 -6.64 -1.76
CA CYS A 86 12.82 -7.77 -1.94
C CYS A 86 11.43 -7.26 -2.35
N ALA A 87 10.53 -8.19 -2.62
CA ALA A 87 9.21 -7.87 -3.15
C ALA A 87 8.22 -7.30 -2.13
N LEU A 88 8.52 -7.33 -0.82
CA LEU A 88 7.54 -6.93 0.20
C LEU A 88 7.12 -5.47 0.03
N GLY A 89 8.06 -4.55 -0.15
CA GLY A 89 7.75 -3.14 -0.35
C GLY A 89 7.02 -2.89 -1.66
N GLU A 90 7.39 -3.59 -2.72
CA GLU A 90 6.71 -3.50 -4.02
C GLU A 90 5.24 -3.92 -3.90
N ILE A 91 4.98 -5.02 -3.21
CA ILE A 91 3.63 -5.54 -3.01
C ILE A 91 2.82 -4.57 -2.16
N GLY A 92 3.39 -4.09 -1.06
CA GLY A 92 2.71 -3.14 -0.17
C GLY A 92 2.31 -1.86 -0.87
N ARG A 93 3.22 -1.32 -1.70
CA ARG A 93 2.93 -0.09 -2.44
C ARG A 93 1.90 -0.31 -3.55
N ALA A 94 1.81 -1.50 -4.11
CA ALA A 94 0.90 -1.79 -5.21
C ALA A 94 -0.59 -1.71 -4.81
N HIS A 95 -0.88 -1.76 -3.53
CA HIS A 95 -2.25 -1.66 -3.02
C HIS A 95 -2.72 -0.21 -2.83
N VAL A 96 -1.87 0.75 -3.11
CA VAL A 96 -2.18 2.19 -2.91
C VAL A 96 -2.73 2.87 -4.19
#